data_8c9ec430643d6fa2c0614092c3219b41
#
_entry.id   8c9ec430643d6fa2c0614092c3219b41
#
_cell.length_a   1.000
_cell.length_b   1.000
_cell.length_c   1.000
_cell.angle_alpha   90.00
_cell.angle_beta   90.00
_cell.angle_gamma   90.00
#
_symmetry.space_group_name_H-M   'P 1'
#
loop_
_entity.id
_entity.type
_entity.pdbx_description
1 polymer ?
#
loop_
_entity_poly.entity_id
_entity_poly.type
_entity_poly.pdbx_seq_one_letter_code
_entity_poly.pdbx_strand_id
1 'polypeptide(L)'
;MDLNNFMFFINLFHRFYFLFFPVYNGLESGYSHFHADYYEYYEFYIYYLFFAGFTFFTFLSKGVIHMKLICSKSNLLNGVNIVSKAVPSKTTMSILECILIDATKGQITLTANDMELGIETVIEGEIIEKGIIALDAKIFQEMVRKLPDNDVTIETDASYKTIITCEKATFNIIGKSGEDFSYLPQIERSDSILISQFTLKEVIRQTIFSIADNFTNKILTGELFEINDNVLKVVSSDGLRISLRKIELKNSYSDKKVIVPGKTLNEISKILSGDADEDVNIFFTDKHILFEFDNTTVVSRLIEGEYLKIDNILSADYETKVKVNKREFLSCIDRSTLLVKEGDKKPIILDIQDDIMELKMNSIVGSLDEEIDIAKNGKDLMIGFDPKFLIDALKVIDDEEIEIKLLNPKAPCFIKDEQESYIYLILPVTFSTVA
;
A
#
# COMPACT_ATOMS: atom_id res chain seq x y z
N MET A 1 0.98 -16.90 32.62
CA MET A 1 0.16 -17.19 33.84
C MET A 1 0.10 -15.90 34.62
N ASP A 2 -1.10 -15.34 34.76
CA ASP A 2 -1.35 -14.02 35.33
C ASP A 2 -0.91 -13.98 36.81
N LEU A 3 -0.39 -12.83 37.29
CA LEU A 3 0.04 -12.59 38.66
C LEU A 3 -1.02 -13.04 39.69
N ASN A 4 -2.30 -12.93 39.30
CA ASN A 4 -3.45 -13.39 40.08
C ASN A 4 -3.51 -14.90 40.26
N ASN A 5 -3.09 -15.70 39.29
CA ASN A 5 -3.02 -17.15 39.39
C ASN A 5 -1.81 -17.58 40.24
N PHE A 6 -0.70 -16.83 40.20
CA PHE A 6 0.46 -17.05 41.04
C PHE A 6 0.15 -16.76 42.54
N MET A 7 -0.54 -15.64 42.79
CA MET A 7 -1.00 -15.29 44.14
C MET A 7 -2.06 -16.28 44.67
N PHE A 8 -2.87 -16.84 43.80
CA PHE A 8 -3.84 -17.89 44.15
C PHE A 8 -3.14 -19.18 44.57
N PHE A 9 -2.08 -19.59 43.86
CA PHE A 9 -1.27 -20.76 44.24
C PHE A 9 -0.52 -20.56 45.57
N ILE A 10 0.07 -19.39 45.80
CA ILE A 10 0.74 -19.06 47.09
C ILE A 10 -0.28 -19.08 48.23
N ASN A 11 -1.48 -18.51 48.04
CA ASN A 11 -2.54 -18.54 49.06
C ASN A 11 -3.09 -19.95 49.31
N LEU A 12 -3.20 -20.78 48.28
CA LEU A 12 -3.60 -22.18 48.40
C LEU A 12 -2.55 -22.99 49.21
N PHE A 13 -1.26 -22.75 48.93
CA PHE A 13 -0.12 -23.40 49.66
C PHE A 13 -0.05 -22.94 51.12
N HIS A 14 -0.26 -21.66 51.38
CA HIS A 14 -0.31 -21.12 52.75
C HIS A 14 -1.52 -21.67 53.53
N ARG A 15 -2.67 -21.88 52.89
CA ARG A 15 -3.83 -22.53 53.50
C ARG A 15 -3.61 -24.01 53.78
N PHE A 16 -2.93 -24.73 52.89
CA PHE A 16 -2.57 -26.14 53.14
C PHE A 16 -1.56 -26.27 54.27
N TYR A 17 -0.57 -25.38 54.38
CA TYR A 17 0.41 -25.36 55.45
C TYR A 17 -0.25 -25.16 56.82
N PHE A 18 -1.19 -24.26 56.96
CA PHE A 18 -1.92 -23.99 58.21
C PHE A 18 -2.96 -25.07 58.56
N LEU A 19 -3.47 -25.83 57.62
CA LEU A 19 -4.41 -26.90 57.85
C LEU A 19 -3.76 -28.18 58.41
N PHE A 20 -2.50 -28.43 58.12
CA PHE A 20 -1.79 -29.62 58.58
C PHE A 20 -0.93 -29.40 59.87
N PHE A 21 -0.60 -28.15 60.16
CA PHE A 21 0.21 -27.83 61.36
C PHE A 21 -0.48 -28.03 62.72
N PRO A 22 -1.79 -27.92 62.91
CA PRO A 22 -2.46 -28.14 64.19
C PRO A 22 -2.58 -29.60 64.60
N VAL A 23 -2.47 -30.54 63.67
CA VAL A 23 -2.64 -31.99 64.02
C VAL A 23 -1.41 -32.58 64.71
N TYR A 24 -0.25 -31.91 64.64
CA TYR A 24 1.01 -32.41 65.21
C TYR A 24 1.31 -31.96 66.65
N ASN A 25 0.64 -30.92 67.14
CA ASN A 25 0.89 -30.43 68.52
C ASN A 25 0.09 -31.19 69.63
N GLY A 26 -0.59 -32.27 69.24
CA GLY A 26 -1.47 -33.01 70.15
C GLY A 26 -0.90 -34.38 70.68
N LEU A 27 0.32 -34.74 70.31
CA LEU A 27 0.91 -36.02 70.74
C LEU A 27 2.24 -35.79 71.49
N GLU A 28 2.16 -35.37 72.71
CA GLU A 28 3.26 -35.47 73.65
C GLU A 28 3.39 -36.91 74.21
N SER A 29 4.56 -37.42 74.06
CA SER A 29 5.30 -38.41 74.84
C SER A 29 5.83 -39.62 74.06
N GLY A 30 7.12 -39.59 73.88
CA GLY A 30 7.94 -40.80 73.76
C GLY A 30 8.37 -41.21 72.35
N TYR A 31 9.22 -40.45 71.69
CA TYR A 31 10.16 -40.95 70.66
C TYR A 31 11.07 -39.79 70.20
N SER A 32 12.19 -39.57 70.86
CA SER A 32 13.08 -38.44 70.68
C SER A 32 14.22 -38.64 69.61
N HIS A 33 14.26 -39.77 68.96
CA HIS A 33 15.35 -40.01 67.95
C HIS A 33 14.93 -40.24 66.55
N PHE A 34 13.64 -40.31 66.24
CA PHE A 34 13.15 -40.45 64.84
C PHE A 34 12.73 -39.13 64.22
N HIS A 35 12.67 -38.02 64.95
CA HIS A 35 12.14 -36.75 64.49
C HIS A 35 13.15 -35.86 63.77
N ALA A 36 14.46 -35.97 64.03
CA ALA A 36 15.45 -35.09 63.39
C ALA A 36 15.65 -35.40 61.89
N ASP A 37 15.73 -36.69 61.58
CA ASP A 37 15.95 -37.11 60.15
C ASP A 37 14.75 -36.88 59.26
N TYR A 38 13.53 -36.85 59.81
CA TYR A 38 12.30 -36.59 59.01
C TYR A 38 12.09 -35.10 58.65
N TYR A 39 12.54 -34.19 59.54
CA TYR A 39 12.49 -32.73 59.26
C TYR A 39 13.49 -32.31 58.21
N GLU A 40 14.72 -32.82 58.28
CA GLU A 40 15.72 -32.52 57.22
C GLU A 40 15.28 -33.08 55.85
N TYR A 41 14.66 -34.29 55.83
CA TYR A 41 14.13 -34.85 54.56
C TYR A 41 12.95 -34.05 53.98
N TYR A 42 12.10 -33.49 54.86
CA TYR A 42 10.92 -32.71 54.42
C TYR A 42 11.32 -31.34 53.94
N GLU A 43 12.26 -30.66 54.61
CA GLU A 43 12.81 -29.40 54.11
C GLU A 43 13.54 -29.57 52.77
N PHE A 44 14.32 -30.66 52.65
CA PHE A 44 15.01 -30.97 51.40
C PHE A 44 14.04 -31.29 50.27
N TYR A 45 12.94 -31.94 50.55
CA TYR A 45 11.90 -32.26 49.55
C TYR A 45 11.11 -31.02 49.13
N ILE A 46 10.82 -30.11 50.03
CA ILE A 46 10.20 -28.82 49.73
C ILE A 46 11.14 -27.93 48.92
N TYR A 47 12.42 -27.88 49.29
CA TYR A 47 13.43 -27.17 48.50
C TYR A 47 13.59 -27.77 47.10
N TYR A 48 13.56 -29.07 46.97
CA TYR A 48 13.62 -29.76 45.68
C TYR A 48 12.40 -29.48 44.82
N LEU A 49 11.20 -29.50 45.37
CA LEU A 49 9.98 -29.15 44.67
C LEU A 49 9.94 -27.66 44.28
N PHE A 50 10.46 -26.78 45.12
CA PHE A 50 10.54 -25.35 44.83
C PHE A 50 11.58 -25.10 43.75
N PHE A 51 12.73 -25.74 43.79
CA PHE A 51 13.78 -25.64 42.80
C PHE A 51 13.37 -26.29 41.45
N ALA A 52 12.72 -27.45 41.53
CA ALA A 52 12.16 -28.12 40.33
C ALA A 52 11.01 -27.34 39.73
N GLY A 53 10.12 -26.78 40.56
CA GLY A 53 9.05 -25.88 40.09
C GLY A 53 9.59 -24.57 39.50
N PHE A 54 10.63 -23.99 40.09
CA PHE A 54 11.28 -22.78 39.59
C PHE A 54 12.06 -23.05 38.30
N THR A 55 12.77 -24.17 38.19
CA THR A 55 13.45 -24.59 36.95
C THR A 55 12.45 -24.95 35.84
N PHE A 56 11.35 -25.61 36.19
CA PHE A 56 10.27 -25.92 35.24
C PHE A 56 9.55 -24.64 34.79
N PHE A 57 9.33 -23.69 35.69
CA PHE A 57 8.73 -22.38 35.35
C PHE A 57 9.67 -21.52 34.49
N THR A 58 10.98 -21.52 34.77
CA THR A 58 11.97 -20.83 33.91
C THR A 58 12.16 -21.53 32.57
N PHE A 59 11.99 -22.86 32.51
CA PHE A 59 12.02 -23.62 31.25
C PHE A 59 10.75 -23.37 30.43
N LEU A 60 9.57 -23.31 31.06
CA LEU A 60 8.31 -22.91 30.38
C LEU A 60 8.32 -21.45 29.94
N SER A 61 8.91 -20.55 30.71
CA SER A 61 9.01 -19.13 30.31
C SER A 61 10.05 -18.91 29.21
N LYS A 62 11.07 -19.75 29.11
CA LYS A 62 12.02 -19.73 28.00
C LYS A 62 11.48 -20.35 26.70
N GLY A 63 10.41 -21.18 26.78
CA GLY A 63 9.88 -21.92 25.63
C GLY A 63 8.85 -21.20 24.77
N VAL A 64 8.43 -19.97 25.08
CA VAL A 64 7.24 -19.37 24.41
C VAL A 64 7.55 -18.18 23.52
N ILE A 65 8.76 -17.58 23.52
CA ILE A 65 9.03 -16.39 22.70
C ILE A 65 10.46 -16.44 22.11
N HIS A 66 10.82 -17.51 21.45
CA HIS A 66 11.99 -17.51 20.58
C HIS A 66 11.53 -17.64 19.13
N MET A 67 11.84 -16.66 18.32
CA MET A 67 11.74 -16.77 16.88
C MET A 67 13.16 -16.90 16.31
N LYS A 68 13.35 -17.87 15.42
CA LYS A 68 14.57 -17.98 14.63
C LYS A 68 14.23 -18.40 13.21
N LEU A 69 14.66 -17.59 12.26
CA LEU A 69 14.48 -17.86 10.84
C LEU A 69 15.74 -17.54 10.05
N ILE A 70 15.87 -18.17 8.89
CA ILE A 70 16.96 -17.96 7.94
C ILE A 70 16.31 -17.74 6.56
N CYS A 71 16.70 -16.68 5.87
CA CYS A 71 16.25 -16.41 4.51
C CYS A 71 17.36 -15.70 3.72
N SER A 72 17.30 -15.76 2.39
CA SER A 72 18.24 -14.99 1.57
C SER A 72 18.01 -13.49 1.74
N LYS A 73 19.06 -12.70 1.71
CA LYS A 73 18.96 -11.23 1.75
C LYS A 73 18.08 -10.69 0.62
N SER A 74 18.11 -11.30 -0.55
CA SER A 74 17.30 -10.89 -1.71
C SER A 74 15.80 -11.06 -1.44
N ASN A 75 15.37 -12.22 -0.93
CA ASN A 75 13.97 -12.48 -0.59
C ASN A 75 13.49 -11.55 0.54
N LEU A 76 14.33 -11.38 1.57
CA LEU A 76 14.03 -10.48 2.69
C LEU A 76 13.88 -9.02 2.23
N LEU A 77 14.83 -8.54 1.41
CA LEU A 77 14.81 -7.16 0.90
C LEU A 77 13.59 -6.90 0.01
N ASN A 78 13.26 -7.85 -0.87
CA ASN A 78 12.06 -7.75 -1.70
C ASN A 78 10.79 -7.67 -0.86
N GLY A 79 10.62 -8.60 0.08
CA GLY A 79 9.45 -8.61 0.97
C GLY A 79 9.35 -7.34 1.81
N VAL A 80 10.45 -6.88 2.40
CA VAL A 80 10.49 -5.62 3.18
C VAL A 80 10.14 -4.42 2.31
N ASN A 81 10.64 -4.33 1.07
CA ASN A 81 10.34 -3.24 0.14
C ASN A 81 8.85 -3.22 -0.25
N ILE A 82 8.23 -4.40 -0.43
CA ILE A 82 6.82 -4.55 -0.74
C ILE A 82 5.97 -4.02 0.44
N VAL A 83 6.14 -4.57 1.63
CA VAL A 83 5.27 -4.22 2.77
C VAL A 83 5.51 -2.80 3.29
N SER A 84 6.72 -2.26 3.14
CA SER A 84 7.04 -0.87 3.53
C SER A 84 6.16 0.17 2.85
N LYS A 85 5.50 -0.15 1.74
CA LYS A 85 4.54 0.73 1.06
C LYS A 85 3.27 0.99 1.87
N ALA A 86 2.94 0.11 2.82
CA ALA A 86 1.81 0.28 3.73
C ALA A 86 2.20 0.90 5.09
N VAL A 87 3.47 1.20 5.32
CA VAL A 87 3.91 1.87 6.55
C VAL A 87 3.53 3.36 6.50
N PRO A 88 2.81 3.89 7.49
CA PRO A 88 2.40 5.28 7.48
C PRO A 88 3.59 6.22 7.70
N SER A 89 3.60 7.35 6.98
CA SER A 89 4.64 8.39 7.16
C SER A 89 4.53 9.12 8.50
N LYS A 90 3.32 9.19 9.08
CA LYS A 90 3.00 9.78 10.39
C LYS A 90 1.86 9.00 11.02
N THR A 91 2.02 8.60 12.27
CA THR A 91 0.98 7.93 13.05
C THR A 91 1.13 8.22 14.54
N THR A 92 0.04 8.13 15.29
CA THR A 92 0.04 8.17 16.75
C THR A 92 0.20 6.78 17.37
N MET A 93 0.06 5.74 16.56
CA MET A 93 0.17 4.33 16.97
C MET A 93 1.55 3.78 16.58
N SER A 94 2.48 3.80 17.52
CA SER A 94 3.87 3.43 17.25
C SER A 94 4.07 1.99 16.73
N ILE A 95 3.08 1.10 16.88
CA ILE A 95 3.14 -0.26 16.34
C ILE A 95 2.98 -0.26 14.82
N LEU A 96 2.24 0.68 14.23
CA LEU A 96 2.07 0.81 12.79
C LEU A 96 3.32 1.35 12.07
N GLU A 97 4.30 1.89 12.81
CA GLU A 97 5.62 2.24 12.24
C GLU A 97 6.50 0.99 12.02
N CYS A 98 6.00 -0.20 12.40
CA CYS A 98 6.73 -1.45 12.33
C CYS A 98 6.26 -2.32 11.15
N ILE A 99 7.17 -3.21 10.72
CA ILE A 99 6.85 -4.38 9.92
C ILE A 99 6.72 -5.57 10.88
N LEU A 100 5.61 -6.28 10.79
CA LEU A 100 5.40 -7.54 11.47
C LEU A 100 6.08 -8.66 10.71
N ILE A 101 6.84 -9.50 11.41
CA ILE A 101 7.39 -10.76 10.91
C ILE A 101 6.65 -11.88 11.67
N ASP A 102 5.86 -12.68 10.97
CA ASP A 102 5.10 -13.80 11.52
C ASP A 102 5.61 -15.11 10.94
N ALA A 103 6.22 -15.95 11.76
CA ALA A 103 6.69 -17.30 11.42
C ALA A 103 5.90 -18.39 12.18
N THR A 104 4.69 -18.09 12.67
CA THR A 104 3.88 -19.02 13.48
C THR A 104 3.16 -20.06 12.65
N LYS A 105 2.76 -19.72 11.42
CA LYS A 105 1.90 -20.53 10.54
C LYS A 105 2.65 -21.46 9.58
N GLY A 106 3.96 -21.59 9.72
CA GLY A 106 4.77 -22.48 8.89
C GLY A 106 5.29 -21.84 7.59
N GLN A 107 5.06 -20.56 7.42
CA GLN A 107 5.62 -19.70 6.38
C GLN A 107 6.08 -18.39 7.00
N ILE A 108 7.04 -17.72 6.37
CA ILE A 108 7.53 -16.41 6.84
C ILE A 108 6.68 -15.34 6.17
N THR A 109 5.85 -14.67 6.94
CA THR A 109 4.95 -13.62 6.46
C THR A 109 5.42 -12.27 6.98
N LEU A 110 5.54 -11.29 6.10
CA LEU A 110 5.79 -9.89 6.43
C LEU A 110 4.50 -9.11 6.25
N THR A 111 4.14 -8.26 7.20
CA THR A 111 2.92 -7.44 7.14
C THR A 111 3.19 -6.02 7.61
N ALA A 112 2.60 -5.04 6.92
CA ALA A 112 2.49 -3.66 7.37
C ALA A 112 1.11 -3.10 7.04
N ASN A 113 0.62 -2.14 7.83
CA ASN A 113 -0.63 -1.45 7.54
C ASN A 113 -0.69 -0.06 8.19
N ASP A 114 -1.54 0.81 7.65
CA ASP A 114 -1.84 2.14 8.18
C ASP A 114 -3.32 2.31 8.58
N MET A 115 -4.05 1.20 8.74
CA MET A 115 -5.49 1.09 9.01
C MET A 115 -6.41 1.38 7.80
N GLU A 116 -5.89 1.92 6.70
CA GLU A 116 -6.61 2.10 5.44
C GLU A 116 -6.05 1.20 4.32
N LEU A 117 -4.74 1.05 4.29
CA LEU A 117 -3.98 0.20 3.39
C LEU A 117 -3.16 -0.80 4.20
N GLY A 118 -3.28 -2.07 3.91
CA GLY A 118 -2.44 -3.12 4.46
C GLY A 118 -1.85 -3.99 3.37
N ILE A 119 -0.61 -4.38 3.55
CA ILE A 119 0.13 -5.26 2.63
C ILE A 119 0.74 -6.40 3.43
N GLU A 120 0.50 -7.60 2.96
CA GLU A 120 1.07 -8.82 3.47
C GLU A 120 1.79 -9.55 2.33
N THR A 121 2.99 -10.07 2.57
CA THR A 121 3.71 -10.88 1.59
C THR A 121 4.41 -12.06 2.26
N VAL A 122 4.43 -13.20 1.60
CA VAL A 122 5.15 -14.39 2.03
C VAL A 122 6.51 -14.41 1.36
N ILE A 123 7.56 -14.63 2.16
CA ILE A 123 8.93 -14.80 1.66
C ILE A 123 9.42 -16.21 1.88
N GLU A 124 10.28 -16.68 0.99
CA GLU A 124 10.94 -17.98 1.13
C GLU A 124 12.05 -17.92 2.19
N GLY A 125 12.11 -18.95 3.01
CA GLY A 125 13.11 -19.10 4.04
C GLY A 125 12.82 -20.30 4.95
N GLU A 126 13.75 -20.59 5.85
CA GLU A 126 13.66 -21.69 6.81
C GLU A 126 13.25 -21.16 8.19
N ILE A 127 12.25 -21.77 8.80
CA ILE A 127 11.80 -21.46 10.16
C ILE A 127 12.41 -22.51 11.10
N ILE A 128 13.39 -22.10 11.89
CA ILE A 128 14.03 -22.94 12.91
C ILE A 128 13.19 -22.96 14.19
N GLU A 129 12.73 -21.76 14.62
CA GLU A 129 11.86 -21.57 15.77
C GLU A 129 10.72 -20.63 15.40
N LYS A 130 9.49 -21.08 15.68
CA LYS A 130 8.26 -20.31 15.38
C LYS A 130 8.12 -19.14 16.34
N GLY A 131 7.72 -17.98 15.81
CA GLY A 131 7.46 -16.81 16.63
C GLY A 131 6.97 -15.63 15.81
N ILE A 132 6.83 -14.50 16.49
CA ILE A 132 6.29 -13.27 15.90
C ILE A 132 6.98 -12.06 16.53
N ILE A 133 7.33 -11.08 15.70
CA ILE A 133 7.99 -9.84 16.13
C ILE A 133 7.61 -8.67 15.22
N ALA A 134 7.48 -7.48 15.78
CA ALA A 134 7.33 -6.24 15.04
C ALA A 134 8.59 -5.38 15.15
N LEU A 135 9.21 -5.06 14.01
CA LEU A 135 10.45 -4.28 13.92
C LEU A 135 10.19 -2.93 13.28
N ASP A 136 10.85 -1.87 13.78
CA ASP A 136 10.78 -0.54 13.14
C ASP A 136 11.09 -0.64 11.65
N ALA A 137 10.12 -0.26 10.82
CA ALA A 137 10.17 -0.47 9.37
C ALA A 137 11.34 0.27 8.71
N LYS A 138 11.58 1.51 9.13
CA LYS A 138 12.61 2.36 8.53
C LYS A 138 14.01 1.83 8.88
N ILE A 139 14.23 1.49 10.13
CA ILE A 139 15.51 0.94 10.60
C ILE A 139 15.74 -0.41 9.95
N PHE A 140 14.75 -1.28 9.96
CA PHE A 140 14.84 -2.64 9.42
C PHE A 140 15.12 -2.62 7.91
N GLN A 141 14.39 -1.81 7.13
CA GLN A 141 14.62 -1.67 5.70
C GLN A 141 16.03 -1.18 5.38
N GLU A 142 16.53 -0.16 6.09
CA GLU A 142 17.89 0.36 5.88
C GLU A 142 18.96 -0.66 6.24
N MET A 143 18.75 -1.46 7.30
CA MET A 143 19.66 -2.56 7.66
C MET A 143 19.70 -3.61 6.57
N VAL A 144 18.55 -4.17 6.19
CA VAL A 144 18.48 -5.23 5.17
C VAL A 144 19.09 -4.77 3.85
N ARG A 145 18.86 -3.52 3.46
CA ARG A 145 19.46 -2.95 2.23
C ARG A 145 20.97 -2.96 2.25
N LYS A 146 21.61 -2.78 3.42
CA LYS A 146 23.06 -2.65 3.59
C LYS A 146 23.76 -3.97 3.97
N LEU A 147 23.01 -5.05 4.21
CA LEU A 147 23.60 -6.37 4.46
C LEU A 147 24.35 -6.88 3.21
N PRO A 148 25.38 -7.74 3.41
CA PRO A 148 25.98 -8.53 2.33
C PRO A 148 24.94 -9.38 1.59
N ASP A 149 25.24 -9.81 0.37
CA ASP A 149 24.36 -10.63 -0.44
C ASP A 149 24.54 -12.12 -0.09
N ASN A 150 23.98 -12.51 1.06
CA ASN A 150 24.05 -13.87 1.60
C ASN A 150 22.83 -14.15 2.46
N ASP A 151 22.78 -15.33 3.12
CA ASP A 151 21.71 -15.69 4.04
C ASP A 151 21.72 -14.80 5.30
N VAL A 152 20.53 -14.41 5.69
CA VAL A 152 20.25 -13.58 6.87
C VAL A 152 19.56 -14.43 7.91
N THR A 153 20.13 -14.48 9.11
CA THR A 153 19.52 -15.10 10.29
C THR A 153 18.88 -14.01 11.14
N ILE A 154 17.63 -14.18 11.51
CA ILE A 154 16.90 -13.30 12.43
C ILE A 154 16.51 -14.13 13.66
N GLU A 155 17.00 -13.73 14.83
CA GLU A 155 16.71 -14.37 16.13
C GLU A 155 16.08 -13.35 17.08
N THR A 156 15.04 -13.75 17.81
CA THR A 156 14.36 -12.89 18.78
C THR A 156 14.21 -13.58 20.12
N ASP A 157 14.55 -12.91 21.22
CA ASP A 157 14.40 -13.42 22.57
C ASP A 157 13.09 -12.97 23.25
N ALA A 158 12.86 -13.45 24.47
CA ALA A 158 11.68 -13.17 25.27
C ALA A 158 11.51 -11.67 25.64
N SER A 159 12.54 -10.86 25.49
CA SER A 159 12.52 -9.41 25.73
C SER A 159 12.36 -8.58 24.45
N TYR A 160 12.00 -9.24 23.34
CA TYR A 160 11.90 -8.66 21.98
C TYR A 160 13.23 -8.13 21.42
N LYS A 161 14.36 -8.47 22.06
CA LYS A 161 15.67 -8.18 21.50
C LYS A 161 15.89 -9.05 20.29
N THR A 162 16.10 -8.43 19.14
CA THR A 162 16.26 -9.11 17.87
C THR A 162 17.69 -8.96 17.37
N ILE A 163 18.30 -10.09 17.05
CA ILE A 163 19.65 -10.20 16.50
C ILE A 163 19.51 -10.56 15.02
N ILE A 164 20.06 -9.72 14.15
CA ILE A 164 20.07 -9.93 12.71
C ILE A 164 21.54 -10.13 12.28
N THR A 165 21.85 -11.32 11.77
CA THR A 165 23.20 -11.71 11.40
C THR A 165 23.26 -12.06 9.92
N CYS A 166 24.28 -11.53 9.21
CA CYS A 166 24.62 -11.91 7.85
C CYS A 166 26.12 -11.87 7.73
N GLU A 167 26.76 -13.00 7.42
CA GLU A 167 28.22 -13.18 7.44
C GLU A 167 28.88 -12.67 8.74
N LYS A 168 29.65 -11.59 8.64
CA LYS A 168 30.33 -10.94 9.78
C LYS A 168 29.57 -9.77 10.37
N ALA A 169 28.49 -9.36 9.74
CA ALA A 169 27.65 -8.26 10.22
C ALA A 169 26.63 -8.79 11.24
N THR A 170 26.54 -8.15 12.40
CA THR A 170 25.56 -8.46 13.42
C THR A 170 24.94 -7.18 13.93
N PHE A 171 23.62 -7.08 13.81
CA PHE A 171 22.82 -5.98 14.37
C PHE A 171 22.01 -6.48 15.58
N ASN A 172 21.92 -5.64 16.61
CA ASN A 172 21.07 -5.88 17.77
C ASN A 172 20.09 -4.72 17.86
N ILE A 173 18.79 -5.02 17.70
CA ILE A 173 17.70 -4.04 17.79
C ILE A 173 16.64 -4.53 18.76
N ILE A 174 15.85 -3.61 19.29
CA ILE A 174 14.71 -3.93 20.14
C ILE A 174 13.45 -3.82 19.28
N GLY A 175 12.71 -4.91 19.17
CA GLY A 175 11.40 -4.96 18.54
C GLY A 175 10.26 -4.67 19.52
N LYS A 176 9.04 -4.86 19.04
CA LYS A 176 7.80 -4.79 19.81
C LYS A 176 7.07 -6.12 19.73
N SER A 177 6.15 -6.37 20.67
CA SER A 177 5.29 -7.55 20.59
C SER A 177 4.53 -7.60 19.26
N GLY A 178 4.65 -8.69 18.54
CA GLY A 178 3.85 -8.92 17.33
C GLY A 178 2.37 -9.16 17.64
N GLU A 179 2.03 -9.56 18.86
CA GLU A 179 0.64 -9.77 19.29
C GLU A 179 -0.15 -8.46 19.36
N ASP A 180 0.52 -7.33 19.56
CA ASP A 180 -0.09 -6.00 19.59
C ASP A 180 -0.35 -5.44 18.17
N PHE A 181 0.10 -6.14 17.12
CA PHE A 181 -0.05 -5.69 15.74
C PHE A 181 -1.47 -5.93 15.23
N SER A 182 -2.04 -4.92 14.58
CA SER A 182 -3.37 -5.03 13.97
C SER A 182 -3.29 -5.81 12.66
N TYR A 183 -3.89 -7.00 12.63
CA TYR A 183 -3.96 -7.81 11.42
C TYR A 183 -4.87 -7.20 10.36
N LEU A 184 -4.62 -7.56 9.12
CA LEU A 184 -5.49 -7.19 8.00
C LEU A 184 -6.88 -7.81 8.18
N PRO A 185 -7.97 -7.12 7.77
CA PRO A 185 -9.29 -7.70 7.80
C PRO A 185 -9.36 -8.95 6.93
N GLN A 186 -10.01 -9.98 7.41
CA GLN A 186 -10.29 -11.16 6.59
C GLN A 186 -11.37 -10.82 5.58
N ILE A 187 -11.04 -10.96 4.30
CA ILE A 187 -11.93 -10.68 3.19
C ILE A 187 -12.31 -11.99 2.52
N GLU A 188 -13.60 -12.18 2.31
CA GLU A 188 -14.11 -13.33 1.58
C GLU A 188 -13.62 -13.30 0.13
N ARG A 189 -13.08 -14.42 -0.33
CA ARG A 189 -12.50 -14.58 -1.68
C ARG A 189 -13.51 -15.20 -2.65
N SER A 190 -14.70 -14.62 -2.70
CA SER A 190 -15.72 -14.93 -3.69
C SER A 190 -15.70 -13.89 -4.81
N ASP A 191 -16.04 -14.26 -6.03
CA ASP A 191 -16.20 -13.36 -7.18
C ASP A 191 -14.99 -12.45 -7.48
N SER A 192 -13.83 -13.07 -7.77
CA SER A 192 -12.64 -12.31 -8.18
C SER A 192 -12.70 -11.89 -9.64
N ILE A 193 -12.18 -10.72 -9.94
CA ILE A 193 -11.83 -10.30 -11.29
C ILE A 193 -10.38 -10.67 -11.54
N LEU A 194 -10.12 -11.24 -12.71
CA LEU A 194 -8.79 -11.58 -13.17
C LEU A 194 -8.28 -10.58 -14.20
N ILE A 195 -7.14 -9.97 -13.94
CA ILE A 195 -6.49 -9.02 -14.84
C ILE A 195 -4.97 -9.24 -14.79
N SER A 196 -4.24 -9.09 -15.92
CA SER A 196 -2.78 -9.21 -15.86
C SER A 196 -2.13 -8.06 -15.10
N GLN A 197 -0.98 -8.32 -14.46
CA GLN A 197 -0.20 -7.30 -13.74
C GLN A 197 0.16 -6.13 -14.67
N PHE A 198 0.55 -6.43 -15.91
CA PHE A 198 0.82 -5.41 -16.93
C PHE A 198 -0.41 -4.51 -17.16
N THR A 199 -1.57 -5.10 -17.44
CA THR A 199 -2.78 -4.33 -17.76
C THR A 199 -3.23 -3.46 -16.59
N LEU A 200 -3.22 -3.98 -15.36
CA LEU A 200 -3.57 -3.19 -14.17
C LEU A 200 -2.60 -2.02 -13.97
N LYS A 201 -1.30 -2.27 -14.11
CA LYS A 201 -0.26 -1.23 -14.00
C LYS A 201 -0.42 -0.12 -15.04
N GLU A 202 -0.72 -0.50 -16.28
CA GLU A 202 -0.97 0.46 -17.37
C GLU A 202 -2.26 1.27 -17.15
N VAL A 203 -3.34 0.64 -16.72
CA VAL A 203 -4.58 1.35 -16.38
C VAL A 203 -4.33 2.40 -15.30
N ILE A 204 -3.64 2.02 -14.23
CA ILE A 204 -3.27 2.95 -13.15
C ILE A 204 -2.39 4.08 -13.71
N ARG A 205 -1.35 3.78 -14.49
CA ARG A 205 -0.45 4.77 -15.09
C ARG A 205 -1.21 5.80 -15.92
N GLN A 206 -2.23 5.34 -16.65
CA GLN A 206 -2.99 6.15 -17.59
C GLN A 206 -4.12 6.96 -16.95
N THR A 207 -4.43 6.75 -15.67
CA THR A 207 -5.55 7.42 -15.00
C THR A 207 -5.14 8.17 -13.73
N ILE A 208 -4.23 7.65 -12.93
CA ILE A 208 -3.94 8.10 -11.57
C ILE A 208 -3.54 9.59 -11.44
N PHE A 209 -2.94 10.17 -12.46
CA PHE A 209 -2.46 11.56 -12.44
C PHE A 209 -3.60 12.61 -12.42
N SER A 210 -4.83 12.20 -12.68
CA SER A 210 -6.01 13.08 -12.69
C SER A 210 -6.80 13.06 -11.38
N ILE A 211 -6.39 12.34 -10.35
CA ILE A 211 -7.03 12.42 -9.03
C ILE A 211 -6.74 13.78 -8.35
N ALA A 212 -7.60 14.18 -7.43
CA ALA A 212 -7.40 15.39 -6.64
C ALA A 212 -6.33 15.21 -5.55
N ASP A 213 -5.43 16.18 -5.41
CA ASP A 213 -4.40 16.18 -4.37
C ASP A 213 -4.93 16.60 -2.98
N ASN A 214 -6.11 17.22 -2.93
CA ASN A 214 -6.64 17.78 -1.70
C ASN A 214 -7.81 16.98 -1.14
N PHE A 215 -7.94 16.98 0.19
CA PHE A 215 -8.99 16.27 0.92
C PHE A 215 -10.36 16.98 0.97
N THR A 216 -10.54 18.09 0.26
CA THR A 216 -11.80 18.85 0.27
C THR A 216 -12.96 18.02 -0.28
N ASN A 217 -12.68 17.22 -1.29
CA ASN A 217 -13.61 16.18 -1.78
C ASN A 217 -12.91 14.83 -1.78
N LYS A 218 -13.13 14.03 -0.72
CA LYS A 218 -12.50 12.73 -0.55
C LYS A 218 -12.77 11.77 -1.72
N ILE A 219 -13.93 11.87 -2.36
CA ILE A 219 -14.32 11.01 -3.48
C ILE A 219 -13.32 11.17 -4.66
N LEU A 220 -12.89 12.40 -4.95
CA LEU A 220 -11.97 12.68 -6.06
C LEU A 220 -10.50 12.34 -5.75
N THR A 221 -10.16 11.96 -4.51
CA THR A 221 -8.83 11.44 -4.18
C THR A 221 -8.66 9.95 -4.54
N GLY A 222 -9.69 9.33 -5.07
CA GLY A 222 -9.69 7.95 -5.56
C GLY A 222 -10.11 7.84 -7.01
N GLU A 223 -10.01 6.65 -7.55
CA GLU A 223 -10.47 6.29 -8.88
C GLU A 223 -11.74 5.44 -8.80
N LEU A 224 -12.67 5.72 -9.67
CA LEU A 224 -13.83 4.87 -9.89
C LEU A 224 -13.44 3.63 -10.69
N PHE A 225 -13.68 2.45 -10.13
CA PHE A 225 -13.67 1.18 -10.84
C PHE A 225 -15.12 0.77 -11.09
N GLU A 226 -15.53 0.71 -12.34
CA GLU A 226 -16.87 0.32 -12.77
C GLU A 226 -16.76 -0.88 -13.72
N ILE A 227 -17.41 -1.97 -13.35
CA ILE A 227 -17.42 -3.21 -14.09
C ILE A 227 -18.83 -3.43 -14.58
N ASN A 228 -18.95 -3.63 -15.89
CA ASN A 228 -20.20 -4.00 -16.55
C ASN A 228 -19.89 -5.15 -17.49
N ASP A 229 -20.41 -6.34 -17.17
CA ASP A 229 -20.14 -7.56 -17.91
C ASP A 229 -18.62 -7.84 -18.04
N ASN A 230 -18.06 -7.80 -19.23
CA ASN A 230 -16.63 -8.01 -19.48
C ASN A 230 -15.81 -6.72 -19.65
N VAL A 231 -16.35 -5.56 -19.29
CA VAL A 231 -15.66 -4.28 -19.42
C VAL A 231 -15.36 -3.70 -18.04
N LEU A 232 -14.08 -3.44 -17.77
CA LEU A 232 -13.65 -2.60 -16.66
C LEU A 232 -13.39 -1.18 -17.17
N LYS A 233 -14.10 -0.22 -16.59
CA LYS A 233 -13.93 1.21 -16.81
C LYS A 233 -13.33 1.83 -15.56
N VAL A 234 -12.18 2.47 -15.70
CA VAL A 234 -11.49 3.19 -14.63
C VAL A 234 -11.49 4.67 -14.90
N VAL A 235 -11.88 5.47 -13.93
CA VAL A 235 -12.05 6.92 -14.06
C VAL A 235 -11.43 7.65 -12.90
N SER A 236 -10.70 8.71 -13.21
CA SER A 236 -10.20 9.68 -12.24
C SER A 236 -10.56 11.11 -12.63
N SER A 237 -10.68 12.01 -11.66
CA SER A 237 -10.94 13.44 -11.89
C SER A 237 -10.52 14.27 -10.68
N ASP A 238 -10.01 15.48 -10.93
CA ASP A 238 -9.77 16.52 -9.94
C ASP A 238 -10.81 17.67 -10.02
N GLY A 239 -11.80 17.51 -10.89
CA GLY A 239 -12.82 18.53 -11.18
C GLY A 239 -12.48 19.48 -12.34
N LEU A 240 -11.22 19.48 -12.81
CA LEU A 240 -10.75 20.28 -13.94
C LEU A 240 -10.37 19.43 -15.16
N ARG A 241 -10.15 18.15 -14.94
CA ARG A 241 -9.86 17.14 -15.96
C ARG A 241 -10.44 15.81 -15.56
N ILE A 242 -10.62 14.93 -16.53
CA ILE A 242 -11.06 13.55 -16.36
C ILE A 242 -10.14 12.67 -17.19
N SER A 243 -9.65 11.60 -16.59
CA SER A 243 -8.99 10.50 -17.29
C SER A 243 -9.85 9.26 -17.19
N LEU A 244 -10.09 8.62 -18.32
CA LEU A 244 -10.89 7.40 -18.41
C LEU A 244 -10.13 6.36 -19.22
N ARG A 245 -10.11 5.13 -18.72
CA ARG A 245 -9.61 3.96 -19.44
C ARG A 245 -10.67 2.86 -19.43
N LYS A 246 -10.92 2.25 -20.59
CA LYS A 246 -11.75 1.05 -20.75
C LYS A 246 -10.87 -0.10 -21.19
N ILE A 247 -11.04 -1.24 -20.58
CA ILE A 247 -10.37 -2.49 -20.95
C ILE A 247 -11.38 -3.63 -20.99
N GLU A 248 -11.17 -4.56 -21.91
CA GLU A 248 -11.92 -5.80 -21.96
C GLU A 248 -11.28 -6.84 -21.04
N LEU A 249 -12.09 -7.42 -20.18
CA LEU A 249 -11.71 -8.50 -19.29
C LEU A 249 -11.87 -9.84 -20.01
N LYS A 250 -11.11 -10.87 -19.60
CA LYS A 250 -11.18 -12.21 -20.19
C LYS A 250 -12.54 -12.89 -19.99
N ASN A 251 -13.24 -12.55 -18.91
CA ASN A 251 -14.51 -13.16 -18.50
C ASN A 251 -15.56 -12.08 -18.22
N SER A 252 -16.82 -12.51 -18.20
CA SER A 252 -17.95 -11.68 -17.73
C SER A 252 -18.08 -11.76 -16.22
N TYR A 253 -18.38 -10.64 -15.59
CA TYR A 253 -18.50 -10.49 -14.15
C TYR A 253 -19.78 -9.74 -13.77
N SER A 254 -20.21 -9.89 -12.53
CA SER A 254 -21.32 -9.10 -11.99
C SER A 254 -20.98 -7.61 -11.95
N ASP A 255 -21.97 -6.76 -12.20
CA ASP A 255 -21.80 -5.31 -12.13
C ASP A 255 -21.29 -4.87 -10.77
N LYS A 256 -20.20 -4.10 -10.78
CA LYS A 256 -19.56 -3.54 -9.58
C LYS A 256 -19.21 -2.07 -9.82
N LYS A 257 -19.36 -1.28 -8.78
CA LYS A 257 -18.97 0.13 -8.81
C LYS A 257 -18.38 0.53 -7.47
N VAL A 258 -17.09 0.81 -7.45
CA VAL A 258 -16.35 1.13 -6.22
C VAL A 258 -15.36 2.26 -6.46
N ILE A 259 -15.00 2.99 -5.39
CA ILE A 259 -14.00 4.05 -5.45
C ILE A 259 -12.77 3.58 -4.67
N VAL A 260 -11.70 3.34 -5.41
CA VAL A 260 -10.43 2.85 -4.86
C VAL A 260 -9.54 4.05 -4.53
N PRO A 261 -8.98 4.15 -3.31
CA PRO A 261 -8.09 5.25 -2.96
C PRO A 261 -6.88 5.33 -3.90
N GLY A 262 -6.58 6.52 -4.40
CA GLY A 262 -5.42 6.73 -5.27
C GLY A 262 -4.09 6.41 -4.60
N LYS A 263 -3.98 6.61 -3.28
CA LYS A 263 -2.81 6.16 -2.51
C LYS A 263 -2.57 4.66 -2.68
N THR A 264 -3.62 3.84 -2.55
CA THR A 264 -3.54 2.39 -2.73
C THR A 264 -3.05 2.02 -4.12
N LEU A 265 -3.66 2.61 -5.15
CA LEU A 265 -3.28 2.34 -6.55
C LEU A 265 -1.84 2.76 -6.85
N ASN A 266 -1.42 3.92 -6.34
CA ASN A 266 -0.03 4.38 -6.46
C ASN A 266 0.97 3.41 -5.81
N GLU A 267 0.65 2.82 -4.65
CA GLU A 267 1.56 1.86 -4.03
C GLU A 267 1.52 0.50 -4.72
N ILE A 268 0.34 0.03 -5.17
CA ILE A 268 0.21 -1.20 -5.97
C ILE A 268 1.03 -1.10 -7.26
N SER A 269 0.94 0.00 -7.99
CA SER A 269 1.68 0.17 -9.25
C SER A 269 3.21 0.06 -9.11
N LYS A 270 3.74 0.33 -7.91
CA LYS A 270 5.19 0.23 -7.61
C LYS A 270 5.65 -1.18 -7.28
N ILE A 271 4.75 -2.06 -6.85
CA ILE A 271 5.06 -3.43 -6.43
C ILE A 271 4.66 -4.48 -7.47
N LEU A 272 3.77 -4.16 -8.41
CA LEU A 272 3.47 -5.01 -9.55
C LEU A 272 4.71 -5.19 -10.44
N SER A 273 5.03 -6.44 -10.82
CA SER A 273 6.12 -6.74 -11.75
C SER A 273 5.90 -6.06 -13.10
N GLY A 274 4.65 -6.02 -13.56
CA GLY A 274 4.26 -5.55 -14.89
C GLY A 274 4.43 -6.62 -15.95
N ASP A 275 4.48 -7.89 -15.55
CA ASP A 275 4.46 -9.02 -16.47
C ASP A 275 3.05 -9.22 -17.04
N ALA A 276 2.98 -9.52 -18.34
CA ALA A 276 1.71 -9.74 -19.03
C ALA A 276 1.13 -11.15 -18.79
N ASP A 277 1.98 -12.11 -18.45
CA ASP A 277 1.62 -13.50 -18.19
C ASP A 277 1.24 -13.76 -16.73
N GLU A 278 1.55 -12.82 -15.83
CA GLU A 278 1.19 -12.90 -14.42
C GLU A 278 -0.11 -12.15 -14.14
N ASP A 279 -1.02 -12.78 -13.44
CA ASP A 279 -2.35 -12.27 -13.16
C ASP A 279 -2.47 -11.67 -11.73
N VAL A 280 -3.39 -10.74 -11.58
CA VAL A 280 -3.89 -10.20 -10.30
C VAL A 280 -5.32 -10.62 -10.11
N ASN A 281 -5.64 -11.23 -8.99
CA ASN A 281 -7.02 -11.44 -8.56
C ASN A 281 -7.50 -10.24 -7.74
N ILE A 282 -8.61 -9.64 -8.12
CA ILE A 282 -9.20 -8.50 -7.43
C ILE A 282 -10.54 -8.91 -6.83
N PHE A 283 -10.68 -8.80 -5.52
CA PHE A 283 -11.90 -9.13 -4.79
C PHE A 283 -12.51 -7.85 -4.21
N PHE A 284 -13.84 -7.82 -4.15
CA PHE A 284 -14.59 -6.67 -3.69
C PHE A 284 -15.54 -7.05 -2.55
N THR A 285 -15.59 -6.20 -1.54
CA THR A 285 -16.64 -6.19 -0.53
C THR A 285 -17.28 -4.81 -0.49
N ASP A 286 -18.28 -4.61 0.34
CA ASP A 286 -18.94 -3.29 0.50
C ASP A 286 -17.96 -2.19 1.00
N LYS A 287 -16.89 -2.57 1.71
CA LYS A 287 -15.98 -1.62 2.38
C LYS A 287 -14.52 -1.75 1.98
N HIS A 288 -14.14 -2.85 1.35
CA HIS A 288 -12.74 -3.14 1.04
C HIS A 288 -12.59 -3.69 -0.37
N ILE A 289 -11.42 -3.46 -0.91
CA ILE A 289 -10.89 -4.12 -2.11
C ILE A 289 -9.63 -4.88 -1.70
N LEU A 290 -9.46 -6.06 -2.28
CA LEU A 290 -8.28 -6.89 -2.06
C LEU A 290 -7.68 -7.26 -3.42
N PHE A 291 -6.36 -7.12 -3.51
CA PHE A 291 -5.57 -7.55 -4.67
C PHE A 291 -4.64 -8.68 -4.22
N GLU A 292 -4.68 -9.79 -4.96
CA GLU A 292 -3.76 -10.91 -4.75
C GLU A 292 -2.96 -11.16 -6.03
N PHE A 293 -1.65 -11.15 -5.90
CA PHE A 293 -0.69 -11.46 -6.97
C PHE A 293 0.59 -12.01 -6.35
N ASP A 294 1.22 -12.94 -7.04
CA ASP A 294 2.37 -13.66 -6.54
C ASP A 294 2.12 -14.20 -5.12
N ASN A 295 2.98 -13.88 -4.18
CA ASN A 295 2.83 -14.21 -2.77
C ASN A 295 2.35 -13.00 -1.93
N THR A 296 1.74 -12.00 -2.57
CA THR A 296 1.39 -10.72 -1.95
C THR A 296 -0.11 -10.50 -1.93
N THR A 297 -0.61 -10.06 -0.79
CA THR A 297 -1.99 -9.63 -0.58
C THR A 297 -2.01 -8.16 -0.18
N VAL A 298 -2.77 -7.35 -0.91
CA VAL A 298 -2.99 -5.92 -0.62
C VAL A 298 -4.46 -5.72 -0.30
N VAL A 299 -4.75 -5.22 0.89
CA VAL A 299 -6.12 -4.88 1.33
C VAL A 299 -6.23 -3.38 1.48
N SER A 300 -7.25 -2.79 0.88
CA SER A 300 -7.53 -1.36 1.03
C SER A 300 -8.98 -1.09 1.36
N ARG A 301 -9.19 -0.11 2.22
CA ARG A 301 -10.53 0.41 2.49
C ARG A 301 -10.99 1.25 1.30
N LEU A 302 -12.23 1.03 0.85
CA LEU A 302 -12.86 1.82 -0.21
C LEU A 302 -13.29 3.21 0.28
N ILE A 303 -13.36 4.17 -0.65
CA ILE A 303 -13.93 5.48 -0.38
C ILE A 303 -15.45 5.39 -0.56
N GLU A 304 -16.20 5.72 0.49
CA GLU A 304 -17.67 5.72 0.47
C GLU A 304 -18.20 6.98 -0.25
N GLY A 305 -19.22 6.81 -1.09
CA GLY A 305 -19.89 7.90 -1.78
C GLY A 305 -20.23 7.60 -3.25
N GLU A 306 -20.85 8.55 -3.92
CA GLU A 306 -21.16 8.48 -5.35
C GLU A 306 -20.13 9.29 -6.16
N TYR A 307 -19.50 8.65 -7.15
CA TYR A 307 -18.61 9.32 -8.07
C TYR A 307 -19.37 10.20 -9.06
N LEU A 308 -18.68 11.13 -9.73
CA LEU A 308 -19.27 12.01 -10.74
C LEU A 308 -19.97 11.22 -11.84
N LYS A 309 -21.14 11.70 -12.28
CA LYS A 309 -21.84 11.15 -13.46
C LYS A 309 -21.23 11.73 -14.72
N ILE A 310 -20.28 11.02 -15.31
CA ILE A 310 -19.46 11.50 -16.43
C ILE A 310 -20.07 11.19 -17.81
N ASP A 311 -21.02 10.26 -17.92
CA ASP A 311 -21.52 9.77 -19.20
C ASP A 311 -22.10 10.89 -20.07
N ASN A 312 -22.84 11.83 -19.47
CA ASN A 312 -23.40 13.00 -20.18
C ASN A 312 -22.32 13.99 -20.63
N ILE A 313 -21.17 14.02 -19.96
CA ILE A 313 -20.06 14.93 -20.29
C ILE A 313 -19.25 14.36 -21.45
N LEU A 314 -19.10 13.04 -21.49
CA LEU A 314 -18.31 12.34 -22.52
C LEU A 314 -19.00 12.28 -23.89
N SER A 315 -20.31 12.47 -23.96
CA SER A 315 -21.10 12.43 -25.18
C SER A 315 -21.17 13.79 -25.92
N ALA A 316 -20.35 14.77 -25.56
CA ALA A 316 -20.37 16.08 -26.15
C ALA A 316 -19.94 16.06 -27.64
N ASP A 317 -20.66 16.80 -28.49
CA ASP A 317 -20.31 17.03 -29.88
C ASP A 317 -19.03 17.84 -29.99
N TYR A 318 -18.38 17.80 -31.15
CA TYR A 318 -17.22 18.62 -31.46
C TYR A 318 -17.42 19.29 -32.86
N GLU A 319 -16.88 20.50 -33.02
CA GLU A 319 -16.89 21.22 -34.28
C GLU A 319 -15.52 21.26 -34.96
N THR A 320 -14.46 21.03 -34.20
CA THR A 320 -13.08 21.04 -34.71
C THR A 320 -12.35 19.81 -34.23
N LYS A 321 -11.70 19.13 -35.16
CA LYS A 321 -10.87 17.96 -34.96
C LYS A 321 -9.45 18.25 -35.44
N VAL A 322 -8.47 18.02 -34.62
CA VAL A 322 -7.05 18.24 -34.91
C VAL A 322 -6.28 16.94 -34.74
N LYS A 323 -5.57 16.51 -35.77
CA LYS A 323 -4.55 15.47 -35.68
C LYS A 323 -3.18 16.11 -35.57
N VAL A 324 -2.37 15.68 -34.62
CA VAL A 324 -1.06 16.27 -34.38
C VAL A 324 -0.08 15.18 -33.89
N ASN A 325 1.22 15.34 -34.26
CA ASN A 325 2.27 14.49 -33.73
C ASN A 325 2.45 14.72 -32.20
N LYS A 326 2.26 13.66 -31.44
CA LYS A 326 2.29 13.72 -29.96
C LYS A 326 3.63 14.22 -29.41
N ARG A 327 4.76 13.73 -29.96
CA ARG A 327 6.10 14.10 -29.46
C ARG A 327 6.40 15.57 -29.68
N GLU A 328 6.07 16.06 -30.86
CA GLU A 328 6.26 17.47 -31.21
C GLU A 328 5.40 18.36 -30.33
N PHE A 329 4.11 18.06 -30.19
CA PHE A 329 3.18 18.78 -29.33
C PHE A 329 3.61 18.79 -27.87
N LEU A 330 3.97 17.62 -27.32
CA LEU A 330 4.48 17.51 -25.95
C LEU A 330 5.74 18.34 -25.76
N SER A 331 6.68 18.30 -26.69
CA SER A 331 7.94 19.05 -26.60
C SER A 331 7.73 20.56 -26.64
N CYS A 332 6.78 21.06 -27.47
CA CYS A 332 6.42 22.48 -27.49
C CYS A 332 5.80 22.93 -26.17
N ILE A 333 4.85 22.16 -25.64
CA ILE A 333 4.24 22.48 -24.33
C ILE A 333 5.30 22.45 -23.21
N ASP A 334 6.19 21.45 -23.20
CA ASP A 334 7.24 21.33 -22.18
C ASP A 334 8.19 22.54 -22.19
N ARG A 335 8.58 23.03 -23.38
CA ARG A 335 9.36 24.27 -23.52
C ARG A 335 8.63 25.48 -22.95
N SER A 336 7.32 25.59 -23.14
CA SER A 336 6.53 26.70 -22.61
C SER A 336 6.57 26.78 -21.08
N THR A 337 6.70 25.65 -20.40
CA THR A 337 6.74 25.60 -18.92
C THR A 337 7.99 26.26 -18.33
N LEU A 338 9.06 26.43 -19.11
CA LEU A 338 10.29 27.13 -18.68
C LEU A 338 10.04 28.60 -18.33
N LEU A 339 8.98 29.18 -18.88
CA LEU A 339 8.58 30.56 -18.64
C LEU A 339 7.62 30.73 -17.45
N VAL A 340 7.18 29.61 -16.83
CA VAL A 340 6.24 29.62 -15.70
C VAL A 340 7.00 29.40 -14.41
N LYS A 341 6.90 30.33 -13.47
CA LYS A 341 7.46 30.14 -12.12
C LYS A 341 6.61 29.16 -11.32
N GLU A 342 7.24 28.44 -10.41
CA GLU A 342 6.55 27.55 -9.48
C GLU A 342 5.43 28.29 -8.72
N GLY A 343 4.20 27.78 -8.82
CA GLY A 343 3.00 28.38 -8.24
C GLY A 343 2.23 29.38 -9.15
N ASP A 344 2.81 29.80 -10.27
CA ASP A 344 2.10 30.63 -11.27
C ASP A 344 1.22 29.76 -12.16
N LYS A 345 -0.07 30.11 -12.28
CA LYS A 345 -1.02 29.47 -13.19
C LYS A 345 -1.11 30.27 -14.50
N LYS A 346 -0.16 30.08 -15.40
CA LYS A 346 -0.17 30.70 -16.72
C LYS A 346 -0.65 29.70 -17.76
N PRO A 347 -1.72 30.00 -18.53
CA PRO A 347 -2.19 29.13 -19.58
C PRO A 347 -1.25 29.15 -20.78
N ILE A 348 -1.13 28.01 -21.45
CA ILE A 348 -0.69 27.94 -22.83
C ILE A 348 -1.91 28.16 -23.73
N ILE A 349 -1.75 29.00 -24.77
CA ILE A 349 -2.80 29.31 -25.71
C ILE A 349 -2.49 28.54 -26.98
N LEU A 350 -3.46 27.78 -27.46
CA LEU A 350 -3.44 27.09 -28.75
C LEU A 350 -4.27 27.91 -29.74
N ASP A 351 -3.63 28.50 -30.73
CA ASP A 351 -4.26 29.20 -31.85
C ASP A 351 -4.24 28.28 -33.08
N ILE A 352 -5.39 27.72 -33.39
CA ILE A 352 -5.56 26.66 -34.39
C ILE A 352 -6.17 27.29 -35.66
N GLN A 353 -5.36 27.45 -36.69
CA GLN A 353 -5.77 28.05 -37.97
C GLN A 353 -5.22 27.19 -39.11
N ASP A 354 -6.06 26.96 -40.12
CA ASP A 354 -5.71 26.15 -41.29
C ASP A 354 -5.01 24.83 -40.89
N ASP A 355 -3.79 24.56 -41.34
CA ASP A 355 -3.00 23.37 -41.04
C ASP A 355 -1.87 23.66 -40.05
N ILE A 356 -1.97 24.75 -39.30
CA ILE A 356 -0.99 25.16 -38.30
C ILE A 356 -1.66 25.35 -36.94
N MET A 357 -0.98 24.91 -35.87
CA MET A 357 -1.31 25.25 -34.50
C MET A 357 -0.17 26.05 -33.89
N GLU A 358 -0.41 27.32 -33.59
CA GLU A 358 0.52 28.21 -32.90
C GLU A 358 0.31 28.11 -31.40
N LEU A 359 1.38 27.76 -30.68
CA LEU A 359 1.43 27.68 -29.21
C LEU A 359 2.02 28.96 -28.65
N LYS A 360 1.22 29.69 -27.86
CA LYS A 360 1.61 30.97 -27.26
C LYS A 360 1.64 30.86 -25.74
N MET A 361 2.74 31.35 -25.15
CA MET A 361 2.88 31.49 -23.70
C MET A 361 3.44 32.87 -23.40
N ASN A 362 2.75 33.62 -22.53
CA ASN A 362 3.20 34.92 -22.05
C ASN A 362 3.31 34.93 -20.52
N SER A 363 4.46 35.33 -20.02
CA SER A 363 4.72 35.47 -18.58
C SER A 363 5.55 36.75 -18.30
N ILE A 364 5.78 37.03 -17.02
CA ILE A 364 6.68 38.13 -16.62
C ILE A 364 8.16 37.85 -16.95
N VAL A 365 8.51 36.59 -17.25
CA VAL A 365 9.88 36.17 -17.59
C VAL A 365 10.16 36.34 -19.07
N GLY A 366 9.14 36.19 -19.93
CA GLY A 366 9.27 36.26 -21.36
C GLY A 366 8.08 35.65 -22.06
N SER A 367 8.18 35.49 -23.38
CA SER A 367 7.18 34.88 -24.26
C SER A 367 7.76 33.72 -25.05
N LEU A 368 6.91 32.78 -25.42
CA LEU A 368 7.16 31.70 -26.37
C LEU A 368 6.04 31.77 -27.43
N ASP A 369 6.44 31.75 -28.67
CA ASP A 369 5.55 31.56 -29.85
C ASP A 369 6.19 30.44 -30.68
N GLU A 370 5.46 29.35 -30.90
CA GLU A 370 5.96 28.17 -31.62
C GLU A 370 4.86 27.54 -32.44
N GLU A 371 5.14 27.27 -33.72
CA GLU A 371 4.22 26.67 -34.66
C GLU A 371 4.47 25.18 -34.83
N ILE A 372 3.41 24.40 -34.93
CA ILE A 372 3.46 22.97 -35.27
C ILE A 372 2.47 22.66 -36.39
N ASP A 373 2.86 21.76 -37.28
CA ASP A 373 2.01 21.25 -38.34
C ASP A 373 0.92 20.35 -37.78
N ILE A 374 -0.32 20.56 -38.28
CA ILE A 374 -1.49 19.78 -37.88
C ILE A 374 -2.32 19.39 -39.10
N ALA A 375 -3.19 18.39 -38.94
CA ALA A 375 -4.28 18.16 -39.88
C ALA A 375 -5.60 18.53 -39.21
N LYS A 376 -6.18 19.68 -39.60
CA LYS A 376 -7.42 20.19 -39.02
C LYS A 376 -8.63 19.86 -39.90
N ASN A 377 -9.72 19.52 -39.25
CA ASN A 377 -11.05 19.46 -39.86
C ASN A 377 -12.03 20.23 -38.97
N GLY A 378 -12.61 21.29 -39.49
CA GLY A 378 -13.54 22.14 -38.75
C GLY A 378 -13.12 23.60 -38.71
N LYS A 379 -13.62 24.36 -37.74
CA LYS A 379 -13.44 25.80 -37.58
C LYS A 379 -12.10 26.16 -36.95
N ASP A 380 -11.63 27.36 -37.25
CA ASP A 380 -10.52 27.97 -36.52
C ASP A 380 -10.92 28.25 -35.08
N LEU A 381 -9.97 28.09 -34.17
CA LEU A 381 -10.26 28.16 -32.74
C LEU A 381 -9.02 28.59 -31.96
N MET A 382 -9.21 29.51 -31.02
CA MET A 382 -8.19 29.87 -30.02
C MET A 382 -8.68 29.45 -28.65
N ILE A 383 -7.87 28.66 -27.90
CA ILE A 383 -8.24 28.07 -26.62
C ILE A 383 -7.03 27.98 -25.69
N GLY A 384 -7.23 28.20 -24.39
CA GLY A 384 -6.17 28.16 -23.40
C GLY A 384 -6.29 26.95 -22.45
N PHE A 385 -5.16 26.38 -22.04
CA PHE A 385 -5.12 25.26 -21.11
C PHE A 385 -4.02 25.46 -20.04
N ASP A 386 -4.17 24.76 -18.90
CA ASP A 386 -3.05 24.54 -18.01
C ASP A 386 -2.07 23.57 -18.71
N PRO A 387 -0.81 23.98 -18.96
CA PRO A 387 0.15 23.17 -19.69
C PRO A 387 0.42 21.82 -18.98
N LYS A 388 0.37 21.78 -17.64
CA LYS A 388 0.55 20.55 -16.87
C LYS A 388 -0.49 19.48 -17.22
N PHE A 389 -1.75 19.87 -17.40
CA PHE A 389 -2.83 18.93 -17.70
C PHE A 389 -2.66 18.27 -19.07
N LEU A 390 -2.21 19.05 -20.06
CA LEU A 390 -1.86 18.50 -21.37
C LEU A 390 -0.64 17.58 -21.30
N ILE A 391 0.42 18.00 -20.63
CA ILE A 391 1.65 17.21 -20.44
C ILE A 391 1.35 15.87 -19.78
N ASP A 392 0.55 15.87 -18.70
CA ASP A 392 0.22 14.66 -17.95
C ASP A 392 -0.53 13.65 -18.84
N ALA A 393 -1.50 14.10 -19.63
CA ALA A 393 -2.23 13.26 -20.57
C ALA A 393 -1.32 12.75 -21.71
N LEU A 394 -0.52 13.63 -22.33
CA LEU A 394 0.33 13.27 -23.46
C LEU A 394 1.45 12.28 -23.09
N LYS A 395 1.96 12.32 -21.85
CA LYS A 395 2.99 11.40 -21.36
C LYS A 395 2.52 9.97 -21.26
N VAL A 396 1.23 9.73 -21.11
CA VAL A 396 0.67 8.39 -20.88
C VAL A 396 0.00 7.78 -22.11
N ILE A 397 -0.17 8.55 -23.18
CA ILE A 397 -0.64 8.07 -24.49
C ILE A 397 0.54 7.41 -25.20
N ASP A 398 0.35 6.22 -25.74
CA ASP A 398 1.40 5.48 -26.44
C ASP A 398 1.42 5.76 -27.96
N ASP A 399 0.30 6.25 -28.53
CA ASP A 399 0.17 6.60 -29.95
C ASP A 399 1.15 7.68 -30.38
N GLU A 400 1.65 7.61 -31.63
CA GLU A 400 2.52 8.64 -32.20
C GLU A 400 1.74 9.87 -32.67
N GLU A 401 0.53 9.67 -33.19
CA GLU A 401 -0.43 10.72 -33.56
C GLU A 401 -1.61 10.68 -32.61
N ILE A 402 -2.06 11.85 -32.19
CA ILE A 402 -3.23 12.02 -31.34
C ILE A 402 -4.31 12.83 -32.02
N GLU A 403 -5.55 12.59 -31.62
CA GLU A 403 -6.72 13.30 -32.07
C GLU A 403 -7.29 14.17 -30.94
N ILE A 404 -7.32 15.49 -31.20
CA ILE A 404 -7.87 16.48 -30.27
C ILE A 404 -9.22 16.92 -30.82
N LYS A 405 -10.28 16.84 -30.02
CA LYS A 405 -11.65 17.25 -30.38
C LYS A 405 -12.05 18.45 -29.54
N LEU A 406 -12.52 19.50 -30.22
CA LEU A 406 -12.84 20.79 -29.65
C LEU A 406 -14.22 21.25 -30.14
N LEU A 407 -15.01 21.86 -29.28
CA LEU A 407 -16.31 22.41 -29.63
C LEU A 407 -16.24 23.93 -29.77
N ASN A 408 -15.73 24.63 -28.76
CA ASN A 408 -15.59 26.09 -28.72
C ASN A 408 -14.57 26.46 -27.61
N PRO A 409 -14.16 27.74 -27.48
CA PRO A 409 -13.13 28.18 -26.51
C PRO A 409 -13.46 27.96 -25.04
N LYS A 410 -14.71 27.64 -24.71
CA LYS A 410 -15.17 27.44 -23.29
C LYS A 410 -15.59 26.02 -22.99
N ALA A 411 -15.68 25.16 -24.01
CA ALA A 411 -16.04 23.77 -23.85
C ALA A 411 -14.79 22.92 -23.58
N PRO A 412 -14.93 21.74 -22.93
CA PRO A 412 -13.82 20.83 -22.72
C PRO A 412 -13.13 20.43 -24.02
N CYS A 413 -11.81 20.20 -23.91
CA CYS A 413 -11.03 19.51 -24.92
C CYS A 413 -11.10 18.00 -24.65
N PHE A 414 -11.20 17.21 -25.71
CA PHE A 414 -11.10 15.73 -25.62
C PHE A 414 -9.89 15.25 -26.41
N ILE A 415 -9.10 14.39 -25.79
CA ILE A 415 -8.07 13.60 -26.46
C ILE A 415 -8.50 12.15 -26.31
N LYS A 416 -8.77 11.48 -27.42
CA LYS A 416 -9.25 10.10 -27.42
C LYS A 416 -8.86 9.36 -28.70
N ASP A 417 -8.66 8.03 -28.58
CA ASP A 417 -8.49 7.15 -29.72
C ASP A 417 -9.83 6.89 -30.44
N GLU A 418 -9.76 6.26 -31.62
CA GLU A 418 -10.96 5.94 -32.42
C GLU A 418 -11.87 4.93 -31.73
N GLN A 419 -11.31 4.05 -30.92
CA GLN A 419 -12.01 2.98 -30.19
C GLN A 419 -12.55 3.44 -28.82
N GLU A 420 -12.22 4.67 -28.43
CA GLU A 420 -12.53 5.21 -27.10
C GLU A 420 -12.03 4.32 -25.95
N SER A 421 -10.89 3.67 -26.15
CA SER A 421 -10.25 2.87 -25.12
C SER A 421 -9.67 3.76 -24.01
N TYR A 422 -9.26 4.98 -24.37
CA TYR A 422 -8.94 6.04 -23.42
C TYR A 422 -9.65 7.36 -23.81
N ILE A 423 -9.99 8.15 -22.82
CA ILE A 423 -10.54 9.50 -22.99
C ILE A 423 -9.94 10.42 -21.95
N TYR A 424 -9.27 11.46 -22.41
CA TYR A 424 -8.81 12.57 -21.57
C TYR A 424 -9.64 13.80 -21.88
N LEU A 425 -10.34 14.30 -20.87
CA LEU A 425 -11.12 15.53 -20.93
C LEU A 425 -10.39 16.58 -20.09
N ILE A 426 -10.13 17.75 -20.69
CA ILE A 426 -9.44 18.86 -20.02
C ILE A 426 -10.28 20.13 -20.20
N LEU A 427 -10.60 20.77 -19.06
CA LEU A 427 -11.32 22.05 -19.08
C LEU A 427 -10.38 23.17 -19.51
N PRO A 428 -10.86 24.10 -20.39
CA PRO A 428 -10.07 25.25 -20.79
C PRO A 428 -9.94 26.28 -19.66
N VAL A 429 -8.89 27.07 -19.73
CA VAL A 429 -8.64 28.20 -18.83
C VAL A 429 -8.91 29.50 -19.57
N THR A 430 -9.58 30.44 -18.90
CA THR A 430 -9.80 31.78 -19.46
C THR A 430 -8.48 32.55 -19.52
N PHE A 431 -8.23 33.22 -20.64
CA PHE A 431 -7.05 34.06 -20.85
C PHE A 431 -7.47 35.41 -21.44
N SER A 432 -6.63 36.41 -21.22
CA SER A 432 -6.83 37.72 -21.87
C SER A 432 -5.98 37.77 -23.12
N THR A 433 -6.60 37.98 -24.26
CA THR A 433 -5.89 38.42 -25.47
C THR A 433 -5.48 39.87 -25.27
N VAL A 434 -4.28 40.09 -24.71
CA VAL A 434 -3.68 41.42 -24.75
C VAL A 434 -3.19 41.58 -26.16
N ALA A 435 -3.85 42.51 -26.88
CA ALA A 435 -3.44 42.97 -28.21
C ALA A 435 -2.08 43.68 -28.13
#